data_c8796ec9850c5078883bd60217f3e88a
#
_entry.id   c8796ec9850c5078883bd60217f3e88a
#
_cell.length_a   1.000
_cell.length_b   1.000
_cell.length_c   1.000
_cell.angle_alpha   90.00
_cell.angle_beta   90.00
_cell.angle_gamma   90.00
#
_symmetry.space_group_name_H-M   'P 1'
#
loop_
_entity.id
_entity.type
_entity.pdbx_description
1 polymer ?
#
loop_
_entity_poly.entity_id
_entity_poly.type
_entity_poly.pdbx_seq_one_letter_code
_entity_poly.pdbx_strand_id
1 'polypeptide(L)'
;MKVAIVKLSDNCGKKIFTKSIKQEYIMCKQSFRIYERMIRLMENEIKQPSLYRSELEHDACGIGAIVSINGIKTHQTVSDALSIVENLEHRAGKDAEGKTGDGVGILLQISHKFFKKAVKPLGIELGDERDYGVGMFFFPQDELARNRAKKMFEIIVEKEGLEFLGWRDVPTFPNVLGKKAVDCMPYIMQGFVKRPANAAKGIEFDRRLYVARRVFEQTAEDTTYVCSLSSRTIVYKGMFLVGQLRQFFGDLENPDYESAIALVHSRFSTNTNPSWERAHPNRFMVHNGEINTIKGNADRMLAREETMTSPYLEDEMSKITPVVNTNGSDSAMLDNTLEFFVMNGMPLPLAVMITIPEPWINNGAMAQEKKDFYQYYATMMEPWDGPASILFSDGDIMGAVLDRNGLRPSRYYITNDGRSLS
;
A
#
# COMPACT_ATOMS: atom_id res chain seq x y z
N MET A 1 -12.34 -13.59 13.42
CA MET A 1 -11.58 -13.60 12.15
C MET A 1 -10.65 -12.41 12.14
N LYS A 2 -9.35 -12.57 11.94
CA LYS A 2 -8.40 -11.47 11.98
C LYS A 2 -7.97 -10.93 10.62
N VAL A 3 -8.23 -11.66 9.52
CA VAL A 3 -7.88 -11.21 8.16
C VAL A 3 -9.09 -11.39 7.25
N ALA A 4 -9.50 -10.32 6.57
CA ALA A 4 -10.45 -10.35 5.48
C ALA A 4 -9.71 -10.03 4.17
N ILE A 5 -9.94 -10.79 3.12
CA ILE A 5 -9.28 -10.61 1.83
C ILE A 5 -10.33 -10.61 0.73
N VAL A 6 -10.29 -9.60 -0.12
CA VAL A 6 -11.07 -9.51 -1.36
C VAL A 6 -10.09 -9.55 -2.52
N LYS A 7 -10.22 -10.54 -3.40
CA LYS A 7 -9.47 -10.61 -4.65
C LYS A 7 -10.38 -10.18 -5.80
N LEU A 8 -9.90 -9.32 -6.66
CA LEU A 8 -10.60 -8.95 -7.88
C LEU A 8 -10.62 -10.14 -8.85
N SER A 9 -11.79 -10.46 -9.41
CA SER A 9 -11.92 -11.52 -10.41
C SER A 9 -11.70 -10.95 -11.80
N ASP A 10 -10.72 -11.48 -12.52
CA ASP A 10 -10.63 -11.27 -13.96
C ASP A 10 -11.75 -12.08 -14.64
N ASN A 11 -12.79 -11.39 -15.12
CA ASN A 11 -13.88 -11.91 -15.98
C ASN A 11 -14.36 -13.34 -15.73
N CYS A 12 -15.43 -13.49 -15.06
CA CYS A 12 -16.55 -14.40 -15.30
C CYS A 12 -17.28 -14.78 -14.03
N GLY A 13 -18.61 -14.73 -14.07
CA GLY A 13 -19.55 -14.86 -12.98
C GLY A 13 -19.29 -15.93 -11.92
N LYS A 14 -19.60 -15.53 -10.69
CA LYS A 14 -19.83 -16.40 -9.52
C LYS A 14 -18.79 -17.46 -9.24
N LYS A 15 -17.66 -17.07 -8.65
CA LYS A 15 -16.92 -17.93 -7.71
C LYS A 15 -15.97 -17.08 -6.88
N ILE A 16 -16.43 -16.78 -5.68
CA ILE A 16 -15.59 -16.37 -4.57
C ILE A 16 -14.59 -17.51 -4.34
N PHE A 17 -13.29 -17.20 -4.44
CA PHE A 17 -12.19 -18.08 -4.09
C PHE A 17 -12.19 -19.49 -4.74
N THR A 18 -11.43 -19.78 -5.75
CA THR A 18 -10.67 -21.04 -5.89
C THR A 18 -10.05 -21.37 -7.23
N LYS A 19 -9.97 -20.53 -8.26
CA LYS A 19 -9.51 -21.09 -9.57
C LYS A 19 -8.44 -20.37 -10.37
N SER A 20 -7.71 -19.41 -9.84
CA SER A 20 -6.67 -18.72 -10.65
C SER A 20 -5.31 -18.53 -9.99
N ILE A 21 -4.87 -19.50 -9.19
CA ILE A 21 -3.45 -19.62 -8.84
C ILE A 21 -2.97 -21.01 -9.26
N LYS A 22 -3.15 -21.30 -10.53
CA LYS A 22 -2.50 -22.45 -11.18
C LYS A 22 -1.65 -21.90 -12.31
N GLN A 23 -0.54 -21.29 -11.97
CA GLN A 23 0.70 -21.32 -12.78
C GLN A 23 1.74 -20.40 -12.16
N GLU A 24 2.89 -20.97 -11.89
CA GLU A 24 4.18 -20.32 -11.65
C GLU A 24 4.46 -19.68 -10.30
N TYR A 25 4.28 -20.42 -9.20
CA TYR A 25 5.09 -20.16 -8.02
C TYR A 25 5.66 -21.48 -7.52
N ILE A 26 6.97 -21.67 -7.63
CA ILE A 26 7.74 -22.68 -6.91
C ILE A 26 7.95 -22.16 -5.47
N MET A 27 6.90 -21.78 -4.81
CA MET A 27 6.78 -21.99 -3.38
C MET A 27 6.39 -23.45 -3.20
N CYS A 28 7.00 -24.12 -2.24
CA CYS A 28 6.67 -25.51 -1.94
C CYS A 28 5.14 -25.69 -2.01
N LYS A 29 4.64 -26.55 -2.89
CA LYS A 29 3.20 -26.85 -3.08
C LYS A 29 2.47 -27.09 -1.75
N GLN A 30 3.22 -27.45 -0.73
CA GLN A 30 2.77 -27.71 0.61
C GLN A 30 2.44 -26.43 1.39
N SER A 31 3.25 -25.38 1.31
CA SER A 31 2.99 -24.07 1.97
C SER A 31 1.79 -23.36 1.37
N PHE A 32 1.58 -23.49 0.06
CA PHE A 32 0.42 -22.92 -0.61
C PHE A 32 -0.89 -23.64 -0.24
N ARG A 33 -0.87 -24.96 -0.15
CA ARG A 33 -2.03 -25.76 0.31
C ARG A 33 -2.39 -25.47 1.76
N ILE A 34 -1.41 -25.25 2.62
CA ILE A 34 -1.61 -24.87 4.02
C ILE A 34 -2.28 -23.49 4.09
N TYR A 35 -1.83 -22.53 3.27
CA TYR A 35 -2.41 -21.21 3.17
C TYR A 35 -3.87 -21.21 2.69
N GLU A 36 -4.20 -21.92 1.58
CA GLU A 36 -5.59 -22.06 1.12
C GLU A 36 -6.49 -22.75 2.16
N ARG A 37 -5.96 -23.76 2.83
CA ARG A 37 -6.70 -24.49 3.88
C ARG A 37 -6.95 -23.59 5.09
N MET A 38 -6.00 -22.75 5.45
CA MET A 38 -6.16 -21.77 6.52
C MET A 38 -7.21 -20.72 6.21
N ILE A 39 -7.25 -20.16 5.01
CA ILE A 39 -8.32 -19.24 4.60
C ILE A 39 -9.68 -19.91 4.80
N ARG A 40 -9.86 -21.16 4.37
CA ARG A 40 -11.12 -21.91 4.58
C ARG A 40 -11.47 -22.15 6.05
N LEU A 41 -10.46 -22.39 6.90
CA LEU A 41 -10.68 -22.57 8.34
C LEU A 41 -11.11 -21.24 8.99
N MET A 42 -10.51 -20.11 8.55
CA MET A 42 -10.90 -18.77 9.00
C MET A 42 -12.35 -18.43 8.59
N GLU A 43 -12.80 -18.81 7.40
CA GLU A 43 -14.17 -18.62 6.93
C GLU A 43 -15.21 -19.39 7.78
N ASN A 44 -14.84 -20.55 8.31
CA ASN A 44 -15.72 -21.37 9.15
C ASN A 44 -15.83 -20.87 10.59
N GLU A 45 -14.82 -20.15 11.11
CA GLU A 45 -14.85 -19.55 12.46
C GLU A 45 -15.85 -18.36 12.59
N ILE A 46 -16.29 -17.76 11.48
CA ILE A 46 -17.21 -16.59 11.46
C ILE A 46 -18.61 -16.94 12.00
N LYS A 47 -18.96 -18.21 12.13
CA LYS A 47 -20.32 -18.66 12.49
C LYS A 47 -20.55 -18.88 13.99
N GLN A 48 -19.56 -18.60 14.86
CA GLN A 48 -19.77 -18.76 16.28
C GLN A 48 -20.43 -17.52 16.89
N PRO A 49 -21.42 -17.70 17.81
CA PRO A 49 -22.04 -16.58 18.50
C PRO A 49 -21.00 -15.86 19.36
N SER A 50 -20.85 -14.57 19.16
CA SER A 50 -19.93 -13.72 19.91
C SER A 50 -20.69 -12.79 20.85
N LEU A 51 -19.99 -12.20 21.84
CA LEU A 51 -20.54 -11.15 22.68
C LEU A 51 -20.68 -9.80 21.95
N TYR A 52 -20.28 -9.76 20.70
CA TYR A 52 -20.37 -8.58 19.84
C TYR A 52 -21.85 -8.24 19.57
N ARG A 53 -22.17 -6.96 19.73
CA ARG A 53 -23.49 -6.39 19.42
C ARG A 53 -23.27 -5.18 18.50
N SER A 54 -23.73 -5.29 17.26
CA SER A 54 -23.54 -4.25 16.23
C SER A 54 -24.18 -2.92 16.57
N GLU A 55 -25.30 -2.95 17.33
CA GLU A 55 -26.02 -1.76 17.77
C GLU A 55 -25.27 -0.92 18.83
N LEU A 56 -24.29 -1.50 19.50
CA LEU A 56 -23.46 -0.82 20.53
C LEU A 56 -22.15 -0.30 19.99
N GLU A 57 -21.84 -0.53 18.70
CA GLU A 57 -20.57 -0.16 18.13
C GLU A 57 -20.58 1.24 17.54
N HIS A 58 -19.68 2.07 18.03
CA HIS A 58 -19.44 3.43 17.55
C HIS A 58 -17.96 3.56 17.16
N ASP A 59 -17.62 3.11 15.95
CA ASP A 59 -16.24 3.16 15.48
C ASP A 59 -15.82 4.58 15.12
N ALA A 60 -14.57 4.87 15.45
CA ALA A 60 -13.93 6.13 15.15
C ALA A 60 -12.51 5.85 14.67
N CYS A 61 -12.38 5.26 13.50
CA CYS A 61 -11.12 4.93 12.84
C CYS A 61 -10.71 6.06 11.89
N GLY A 62 -9.40 6.24 11.67
CA GLY A 62 -8.87 7.19 10.68
C GLY A 62 -8.56 6.53 9.33
N ILE A 63 -8.98 5.30 9.10
CA ILE A 63 -8.73 4.54 7.89
C ILE A 63 -10.04 4.03 7.28
N GLY A 64 -10.03 3.81 5.98
CA GLY A 64 -11.14 3.21 5.29
C GLY A 64 -10.73 2.59 3.96
N ALA A 65 -11.56 1.70 3.44
CA ALA A 65 -11.39 1.14 2.12
C ALA A 65 -12.72 0.90 1.43
N ILE A 66 -12.71 0.94 0.12
CA ILE A 66 -13.80 0.50 -0.73
C ILE A 66 -13.26 -0.38 -1.85
N VAL A 67 -13.95 -1.47 -2.14
CA VAL A 67 -13.57 -2.39 -3.20
C VAL A 67 -14.78 -2.88 -3.97
N SER A 68 -14.68 -2.89 -5.29
CA SER A 68 -15.61 -3.56 -6.18
C SER A 68 -15.25 -5.05 -6.24
N ILE A 69 -16.04 -5.91 -5.63
CA ILE A 69 -15.77 -7.36 -5.56
C ILE A 69 -15.69 -7.99 -6.96
N ASN A 70 -16.45 -7.44 -7.90
CA ASN A 70 -16.47 -7.90 -9.29
C ASN A 70 -15.32 -7.31 -10.15
N GLY A 71 -14.42 -6.51 -9.56
CA GLY A 71 -13.30 -5.91 -10.27
C GLY A 71 -13.67 -4.76 -11.22
N ILE A 72 -14.91 -4.25 -11.17
CA ILE A 72 -15.36 -3.17 -12.03
C ILE A 72 -14.75 -1.86 -11.55
N LYS A 73 -13.92 -1.26 -12.40
CA LYS A 73 -13.31 0.05 -12.15
C LYS A 73 -14.30 1.15 -12.45
N THR A 74 -14.49 2.07 -11.52
CA THR A 74 -15.36 3.24 -11.69
C THR A 74 -14.76 4.46 -11.01
N HIS A 75 -15.11 5.65 -11.49
CA HIS A 75 -14.81 6.91 -10.80
C HIS A 75 -15.62 7.03 -9.50
N GLN A 76 -16.79 6.40 -9.43
CA GLN A 76 -17.62 6.38 -8.22
C GLN A 76 -16.85 5.75 -7.04
N THR A 77 -16.06 4.69 -7.26
CA THR A 77 -15.21 4.09 -6.22
C THR A 77 -14.21 5.11 -5.66
N VAL A 78 -13.61 5.94 -6.51
CA VAL A 78 -12.68 7.01 -6.09
C VAL A 78 -13.42 8.08 -5.29
N SER A 79 -14.56 8.56 -5.79
CA SER A 79 -15.39 9.58 -5.13
C SER A 79 -15.91 9.10 -3.78
N ASP A 80 -16.40 7.87 -3.68
CA ASP A 80 -16.88 7.28 -2.42
C ASP A 80 -15.76 7.13 -1.40
N ALA A 81 -14.56 6.72 -1.83
CA ALA A 81 -13.39 6.63 -0.95
C ALA A 81 -12.98 8.00 -0.39
N LEU A 82 -13.01 9.05 -1.21
CA LEU A 82 -12.78 10.43 -0.76
C LEU A 82 -13.87 10.88 0.23
N SER A 83 -15.11 10.51 0.00
CA SER A 83 -16.21 10.79 0.93
C SER A 83 -16.07 10.06 2.27
N ILE A 84 -15.52 8.83 2.28
CA ILE A 84 -15.16 8.13 3.51
C ILE A 84 -14.17 8.99 4.33
N VAL A 85 -13.11 9.49 3.70
CA VAL A 85 -12.12 10.35 4.36
C VAL A 85 -12.76 11.63 4.90
N GLU A 86 -13.60 12.29 4.11
CA GLU A 86 -14.30 13.53 4.50
C GLU A 86 -15.20 13.30 5.72
N ASN A 87 -15.90 12.17 5.78
CA ASN A 87 -16.76 11.80 6.91
C ASN A 87 -15.96 11.48 8.20
N LEU A 88 -14.65 11.25 8.09
CA LEU A 88 -13.75 11.03 9.23
C LEU A 88 -13.15 12.32 9.78
N GLU A 89 -13.69 13.50 9.45
CA GLU A 89 -13.19 14.81 9.92
C GLU A 89 -13.06 14.89 11.45
N HIS A 90 -13.96 14.29 12.19
CA HIS A 90 -13.93 14.24 13.66
C HIS A 90 -12.69 13.50 14.22
N ARG A 91 -11.96 12.76 13.38
CA ARG A 91 -10.72 12.03 13.70
C ARG A 91 -9.46 12.71 13.18
N ALA A 92 -9.61 13.68 12.28
CA ALA A 92 -8.48 14.38 11.68
C ALA A 92 -7.79 15.29 12.70
N GLY A 93 -6.45 15.30 12.68
CA GLY A 93 -5.66 16.29 13.39
C GLY A 93 -5.67 17.61 12.63
N LYS A 94 -5.73 18.70 13.38
CA LYS A 94 -5.64 20.08 12.85
C LYS A 94 -4.57 20.83 13.63
N ASP A 95 -3.79 21.64 12.93
CA ASP A 95 -2.85 22.53 13.57
C ASP A 95 -3.56 23.70 14.30
N ALA A 96 -2.78 24.54 14.99
CA ALA A 96 -3.32 25.69 15.73
C ALA A 96 -4.03 26.72 14.82
N GLU A 97 -3.69 26.79 13.54
CA GLU A 97 -4.35 27.66 12.56
C GLU A 97 -5.68 27.06 12.05
N GLY A 98 -5.92 25.75 12.31
CA GLY A 98 -7.07 25.01 11.81
C GLY A 98 -7.11 24.80 10.30
N LYS A 99 -6.00 25.07 9.59
CA LYS A 99 -5.89 25.02 8.13
C LYS A 99 -4.91 23.99 7.60
N THR A 100 -3.98 23.51 8.43
CA THR A 100 -3.05 22.45 8.08
C THR A 100 -3.44 21.19 8.82
N GLY A 101 -3.56 20.09 8.11
CA GLY A 101 -3.85 18.79 8.67
C GLY A 101 -2.57 17.97 8.91
N ASP A 102 -2.71 16.91 9.70
CA ASP A 102 -1.62 16.01 10.04
C ASP A 102 -1.24 15.07 8.89
N GLY A 103 -2.10 14.89 7.90
CA GLY A 103 -1.84 14.07 6.74
C GLY A 103 -3.07 13.26 6.30
N VAL A 104 -3.33 13.30 5.00
CA VAL A 104 -4.42 12.54 4.35
C VAL A 104 -3.92 11.99 3.04
N GLY A 105 -4.45 10.84 2.63
CA GLY A 105 -4.13 10.29 1.33
C GLY A 105 -5.01 9.13 0.92
N ILE A 106 -4.81 8.72 -0.33
CA ILE A 106 -5.52 7.64 -0.98
C ILE A 106 -4.55 6.80 -1.81
N LEU A 107 -4.68 5.48 -1.71
CA LEU A 107 -4.06 4.50 -2.60
C LEU A 107 -5.12 3.99 -3.56
N LEU A 108 -4.80 4.05 -4.85
CA LEU A 108 -5.70 3.66 -5.94
C LEU A 108 -4.98 2.70 -6.90
N GLN A 109 -5.75 1.99 -7.70
CA GLN A 109 -5.19 1.36 -8.90
C GLN A 109 -4.81 2.44 -9.92
N ILE A 110 -3.77 2.15 -10.73
CA ILE A 110 -3.41 2.98 -11.87
C ILE A 110 -4.55 2.94 -12.89
N SER A 111 -5.18 4.09 -13.14
CA SER A 111 -6.25 4.22 -14.13
C SER A 111 -5.65 4.37 -15.54
N HIS A 112 -5.63 3.28 -16.30
CA HIS A 112 -5.10 3.30 -17.67
C HIS A 112 -5.86 4.29 -18.57
N LYS A 113 -7.18 4.33 -18.45
CA LYS A 113 -8.05 5.26 -19.18
C LYS A 113 -7.67 6.72 -18.94
N PHE A 114 -7.45 7.08 -17.68
CA PHE A 114 -7.05 8.43 -17.28
C PHE A 114 -5.63 8.76 -17.78
N PHE A 115 -4.64 7.93 -17.43
CA PHE A 115 -3.24 8.23 -17.76
C PHE A 115 -2.97 8.28 -19.26
N LYS A 116 -3.58 7.40 -20.05
CA LYS A 116 -3.46 7.42 -21.52
C LYS A 116 -3.89 8.75 -22.11
N LYS A 117 -4.93 9.40 -21.55
CA LYS A 117 -5.38 10.72 -21.96
C LYS A 117 -4.48 11.83 -21.40
N ALA A 118 -4.13 11.74 -20.13
CA ALA A 118 -3.38 12.77 -19.39
C ALA A 118 -1.96 12.98 -19.92
N VAL A 119 -1.30 11.93 -20.42
CA VAL A 119 0.08 12.02 -20.92
C VAL A 119 0.18 12.21 -22.45
N LYS A 120 -0.91 12.03 -23.18
CA LYS A 120 -0.93 12.22 -24.65
C LYS A 120 -0.42 13.59 -25.11
N PRO A 121 -0.80 14.71 -24.44
CA PRO A 121 -0.26 16.03 -24.80
C PRO A 121 1.25 16.18 -24.59
N LEU A 122 1.85 15.30 -23.76
CA LEU A 122 3.28 15.29 -23.45
C LEU A 122 4.08 14.41 -24.42
N GLY A 123 3.42 13.78 -25.40
CA GLY A 123 4.06 12.87 -26.33
C GLY A 123 4.48 11.51 -25.74
N ILE A 124 3.94 11.16 -24.57
CA ILE A 124 4.25 9.89 -23.89
C ILE A 124 3.27 8.80 -24.38
N GLU A 125 3.83 7.70 -24.89
CA GLU A 125 3.07 6.53 -25.32
C GLU A 125 3.17 5.41 -24.28
N LEU A 126 2.04 5.05 -23.64
CA LEU A 126 2.03 4.11 -22.54
C LEU A 126 1.86 2.63 -22.94
N GLY A 127 1.48 2.34 -24.19
CA GLY A 127 1.07 0.99 -24.59
C GLY A 127 -0.27 0.58 -23.97
N ASP A 128 -0.40 -0.70 -23.58
CA ASP A 128 -1.58 -1.25 -22.94
C ASP A 128 -1.52 -1.14 -21.42
N GLU A 129 -2.63 -1.47 -20.75
CA GLU A 129 -2.68 -1.54 -19.28
C GLU A 129 -1.61 -2.49 -18.74
N ARG A 130 -0.86 -2.03 -17.73
CA ARG A 130 0.27 -2.73 -17.09
C ARG A 130 1.51 -2.92 -17.97
N ASP A 131 1.58 -2.28 -19.15
CA ASP A 131 2.81 -2.19 -19.93
C ASP A 131 3.71 -1.03 -19.51
N TYR A 132 3.31 -0.33 -18.47
CA TYR A 132 4.07 0.77 -17.89
C TYR A 132 3.88 0.81 -16.36
N GLY A 133 4.85 1.37 -15.67
CA GLY A 133 4.77 1.76 -14.27
C GLY A 133 4.62 3.26 -14.14
N VAL A 134 3.95 3.69 -13.06
CA VAL A 134 3.80 5.09 -12.69
C VAL A 134 4.44 5.32 -11.33
N GLY A 135 5.36 6.26 -11.26
CA GLY A 135 5.92 6.76 -10.00
C GLY A 135 5.25 8.06 -9.59
N MET A 136 4.98 8.23 -8.30
CA MET A 136 4.60 9.50 -7.68
C MET A 136 5.79 10.00 -6.85
N PHE A 137 6.31 11.16 -7.21
CA PHE A 137 7.53 11.72 -6.65
C PHE A 137 7.28 13.05 -5.95
N PHE A 138 7.89 13.22 -4.81
CA PHE A 138 8.05 14.48 -4.11
C PHE A 138 9.49 14.95 -4.32
N PHE A 139 9.64 16.05 -5.05
CA PHE A 139 10.91 16.68 -5.34
C PHE A 139 11.09 17.98 -4.56
N PRO A 140 12.32 18.49 -4.40
CA PRO A 140 12.55 19.81 -3.86
C PRO A 140 11.96 20.91 -4.76
N GLN A 141 11.58 22.04 -4.15
CA GLN A 141 11.10 23.21 -4.88
C GLN A 141 12.21 23.87 -5.70
N ASP A 142 13.46 23.79 -5.25
CA ASP A 142 14.61 24.27 -6.01
C ASP A 142 14.72 23.55 -7.35
N GLU A 143 14.73 24.33 -8.42
CA GLU A 143 14.71 23.78 -9.78
C GLU A 143 15.97 22.99 -10.13
N LEU A 144 17.13 23.45 -9.68
CA LEU A 144 18.40 22.77 -9.97
C LEU A 144 18.49 21.43 -9.27
N ALA A 145 18.15 21.37 -7.97
CA ALA A 145 18.09 20.15 -7.20
C ALA A 145 17.05 19.17 -7.78
N ARG A 146 15.86 19.68 -8.13
CA ARG A 146 14.82 18.89 -8.80
C ARG A 146 15.29 18.30 -10.13
N ASN A 147 15.93 19.09 -10.98
CA ASN A 147 16.41 18.59 -12.28
C ASN A 147 17.54 17.58 -12.14
N ARG A 148 18.41 17.73 -11.13
CA ARG A 148 19.42 16.70 -10.79
C ARG A 148 18.77 15.40 -10.36
N ALA A 149 17.80 15.45 -9.45
CA ALA A 149 17.10 14.25 -8.98
C ALA A 149 16.33 13.55 -10.11
N LYS A 150 15.63 14.31 -10.97
CA LYS A 150 14.98 13.77 -12.17
C LYS A 150 15.97 13.05 -13.08
N LYS A 151 17.09 13.71 -13.41
CA LYS A 151 18.12 13.12 -14.28
C LYS A 151 18.78 11.88 -13.66
N MET A 152 18.99 11.89 -12.35
CA MET A 152 19.47 10.73 -11.61
C MET A 152 18.51 9.56 -11.74
N PHE A 153 17.21 9.75 -11.54
CA PHE A 153 16.20 8.70 -11.72
C PHE A 153 16.19 8.15 -13.15
N GLU A 154 16.23 9.00 -14.16
CA GLU A 154 16.29 8.58 -15.58
C GLU A 154 17.51 7.68 -15.84
N ILE A 155 18.70 8.08 -15.37
CA ILE A 155 19.94 7.31 -15.53
C ILE A 155 19.84 5.95 -14.79
N ILE A 156 19.26 5.92 -13.59
CA ILE A 156 19.07 4.68 -12.83
C ILE A 156 18.12 3.74 -13.57
N VAL A 157 16.98 4.24 -14.05
CA VAL A 157 16.02 3.45 -14.84
C VAL A 157 16.70 2.81 -16.05
N GLU A 158 17.52 3.57 -16.79
CA GLU A 158 18.28 3.06 -17.93
C GLU A 158 19.33 2.01 -17.52
N LYS A 159 20.07 2.26 -16.42
CA LYS A 159 21.08 1.32 -15.90
C LYS A 159 20.48 0.00 -15.41
N GLU A 160 19.27 0.04 -14.86
CA GLU A 160 18.51 -1.15 -14.45
C GLU A 160 17.81 -1.85 -15.64
N GLY A 161 18.12 -1.45 -16.88
CA GLY A 161 17.60 -2.07 -18.10
C GLY A 161 16.12 -1.77 -18.37
N LEU A 162 15.64 -0.64 -17.87
CA LEU A 162 14.28 -0.13 -18.09
C LEU A 162 14.32 1.07 -19.05
N GLU A 163 13.18 1.42 -19.63
CA GLU A 163 13.01 2.59 -20.50
C GLU A 163 12.18 3.65 -19.79
N PHE A 164 12.73 4.84 -19.61
CA PHE A 164 12.00 5.98 -19.06
C PHE A 164 11.20 6.66 -20.16
N LEU A 165 9.88 6.80 -19.98
CA LEU A 165 8.98 7.37 -20.99
C LEU A 165 8.82 8.88 -20.86
N GLY A 166 8.89 9.42 -19.66
CA GLY A 166 8.77 10.86 -19.45
C GLY A 166 8.19 11.25 -18.09
N TRP A 167 8.21 12.56 -17.82
CA TRP A 167 7.67 13.20 -16.63
C TRP A 167 6.35 13.91 -16.92
N ARG A 168 5.46 13.90 -15.92
CA ARG A 168 4.22 14.68 -15.90
C ARG A 168 4.15 15.49 -14.61
N ASP A 169 3.91 16.79 -14.71
CA ASP A 169 3.52 17.59 -13.56
C ASP A 169 2.11 17.20 -13.10
N VAL A 170 1.95 16.96 -11.81
CA VAL A 170 0.64 16.66 -11.24
C VAL A 170 -0.13 17.96 -11.06
N PRO A 171 -1.34 18.11 -11.61
CA PRO A 171 -2.16 19.29 -11.38
C PRO A 171 -2.52 19.40 -9.89
N THR A 172 -1.99 20.43 -9.24
CA THR A 172 -2.20 20.69 -7.82
C THR A 172 -2.72 22.12 -7.59
N PHE A 173 -3.51 22.29 -6.53
CA PHE A 173 -4.11 23.58 -6.16
C PHE A 173 -3.69 24.00 -4.74
N PRO A 174 -2.50 24.60 -4.56
CA PRO A 174 -1.95 24.95 -3.24
C PRO A 174 -2.77 25.98 -2.45
N ASN A 175 -3.63 26.73 -3.10
CA ASN A 175 -4.50 27.73 -2.48
C ASN A 175 -5.48 27.18 -1.44
N VAL A 176 -5.71 25.87 -1.43
CA VAL A 176 -6.57 25.22 -0.42
C VAL A 176 -5.83 24.89 0.87
N LEU A 177 -4.49 24.98 0.88
CA LEU A 177 -3.63 24.55 1.98
C LEU A 177 -3.45 25.64 3.04
N GLY A 178 -3.15 25.20 4.27
CA GLY A 178 -2.63 26.09 5.31
C GLY A 178 -1.15 26.45 5.07
N LYS A 179 -0.72 27.56 5.67
CA LYS A 179 0.63 28.10 5.47
C LYS A 179 1.74 27.07 5.77
N LYS A 180 1.64 26.32 6.86
CA LYS A 180 2.66 25.31 7.23
C LYS A 180 2.79 24.22 6.17
N ALA A 181 1.68 23.75 5.59
CA ALA A 181 1.72 22.74 4.53
C ALA A 181 2.34 23.31 3.25
N VAL A 182 2.07 24.60 2.91
CA VAL A 182 2.67 25.28 1.75
C VAL A 182 4.17 25.50 1.95
N ASP A 183 4.60 25.93 3.13
CA ASP A 183 6.01 26.26 3.43
C ASP A 183 6.96 25.04 3.25
N CYS A 184 6.43 23.81 3.42
CA CYS A 184 7.17 22.56 3.22
C CYS A 184 6.64 21.69 2.08
N MET A 185 5.81 22.26 1.18
CA MET A 185 5.22 21.52 0.07
C MET A 185 6.31 21.08 -0.91
N PRO A 186 6.36 19.77 -1.27
CA PRO A 186 7.25 19.31 -2.33
C PRO A 186 6.73 19.73 -3.71
N TYR A 187 7.60 19.69 -4.71
CA TYR A 187 7.20 19.71 -6.11
C TYR A 187 6.76 18.31 -6.52
N ILE A 188 5.52 18.14 -6.97
CA ILE A 188 4.91 16.83 -7.18
C ILE A 188 4.87 16.47 -8.66
N MET A 189 5.51 15.35 -9.01
CA MET A 189 5.57 14.85 -10.38
C MET A 189 5.24 13.37 -10.46
N GLN A 190 4.82 12.95 -11.65
CA GLN A 190 4.71 11.55 -12.02
C GLN A 190 5.75 11.18 -13.07
N GLY A 191 6.46 10.05 -12.85
CA GLY A 191 7.39 9.48 -13.81
C GLY A 191 6.82 8.19 -14.40
N PHE A 192 7.02 7.97 -15.68
CA PHE A 192 6.50 6.82 -16.42
C PHE A 192 7.65 5.95 -16.90
N VAL A 193 7.57 4.65 -16.61
CA VAL A 193 8.60 3.66 -16.96
C VAL A 193 7.95 2.55 -17.76
N LYS A 194 8.52 2.19 -18.89
CA LYS A 194 8.02 1.14 -19.77
C LYS A 194 8.39 -0.24 -19.24
N ARG A 195 7.48 -1.18 -19.38
CA ARG A 195 7.74 -2.59 -19.09
C ARG A 195 8.67 -3.16 -20.16
N PRO A 196 9.80 -3.77 -19.78
CA PRO A 196 10.68 -4.45 -20.74
C PRO A 196 10.02 -5.74 -21.26
N ALA A 197 10.32 -6.09 -22.50
CA ALA A 197 9.70 -7.25 -23.15
C ALA A 197 9.98 -8.58 -22.45
N ASN A 198 11.09 -8.67 -21.71
CA ASN A 198 11.52 -9.85 -20.98
C ASN A 198 10.97 -9.95 -19.54
N ALA A 199 10.07 -9.06 -19.15
CA ALA A 199 9.38 -9.13 -17.85
C ALA A 199 7.87 -9.29 -18.07
N ALA A 200 7.24 -10.23 -17.34
CA ALA A 200 5.80 -10.39 -17.36
C ALA A 200 5.09 -9.20 -16.68
N LYS A 201 3.82 -8.94 -17.07
CA LYS A 201 2.97 -7.93 -16.41
C LYS A 201 2.74 -8.28 -14.93
N GLY A 202 2.63 -7.28 -14.09
CA GLY A 202 2.40 -7.44 -12.66
C GLY A 202 3.69 -7.58 -11.86
N ILE A 203 3.76 -8.57 -10.96
CA ILE A 203 4.82 -8.66 -9.95
C ILE A 203 6.25 -8.71 -10.51
N GLU A 204 6.46 -9.33 -11.66
CA GLU A 204 7.78 -9.43 -12.26
C GLU A 204 8.28 -8.05 -12.73
N PHE A 205 7.40 -7.27 -13.35
CA PHE A 205 7.72 -5.89 -13.68
C PHE A 205 7.84 -5.02 -12.43
N ASP A 206 6.96 -5.18 -11.44
CA ASP A 206 7.05 -4.43 -10.18
C ASP A 206 8.37 -4.68 -9.44
N ARG A 207 8.97 -5.88 -9.52
CA ARG A 207 10.33 -6.13 -9.01
C ARG A 207 11.39 -5.25 -9.65
N ARG A 208 11.34 -5.08 -10.97
CA ARG A 208 12.25 -4.18 -11.69
C ARG A 208 12.09 -2.74 -11.23
N LEU A 209 10.84 -2.30 -11.08
CA LEU A 209 10.52 -0.97 -10.57
C LEU A 209 10.99 -0.80 -9.11
N TYR A 210 10.81 -1.83 -8.29
CA TYR A 210 11.27 -1.85 -6.90
C TYR A 210 12.78 -1.67 -6.81
N VAL A 211 13.57 -2.42 -7.57
CA VAL A 211 15.03 -2.28 -7.61
C VAL A 211 15.43 -0.87 -8.03
N ALA A 212 14.91 -0.37 -9.14
CA ALA A 212 15.20 0.98 -9.63
C ALA A 212 14.86 2.06 -8.58
N ARG A 213 13.74 1.93 -7.88
CA ARG A 213 13.36 2.84 -6.80
C ARG A 213 14.32 2.74 -5.61
N ARG A 214 14.70 1.53 -5.18
CA ARG A 214 15.62 1.37 -4.05
C ARG A 214 17.00 1.96 -4.34
N VAL A 215 17.53 1.73 -5.54
CA VAL A 215 18.78 2.36 -6.00
C VAL A 215 18.65 3.89 -5.99
N PHE A 216 17.52 4.40 -6.47
CA PHE A 216 17.27 5.84 -6.47
C PHE A 216 17.18 6.41 -5.04
N GLU A 217 16.43 5.80 -4.14
CA GLU A 217 16.27 6.24 -2.74
C GLU A 217 17.61 6.25 -1.97
N GLN A 218 18.54 5.37 -2.33
CA GLN A 218 19.88 5.32 -1.71
C GLN A 218 20.85 6.37 -2.28
N THR A 219 20.60 6.87 -3.48
CA THR A 219 21.48 7.82 -4.16
C THR A 219 20.95 9.24 -4.18
N ALA A 220 19.63 9.42 -4.02
CA ALA A 220 18.98 10.72 -4.01
C ALA A 220 19.26 11.47 -2.69
N GLU A 221 19.24 12.79 -2.77
CA GLU A 221 19.28 13.64 -1.57
C GLU A 221 18.03 13.44 -0.70
N ASP A 222 18.15 13.65 0.61
CA ASP A 222 17.06 13.50 1.60
C ASP A 222 15.80 14.36 1.32
N THR A 223 15.91 15.32 0.41
CA THR A 223 14.81 16.19 -0.01
C THR A 223 13.90 15.58 -1.08
N THR A 224 14.22 14.35 -1.53
CA THR A 224 13.45 13.62 -2.56
C THR A 224 12.80 12.37 -1.96
N TYR A 225 11.52 12.18 -2.23
CA TYR A 225 10.78 11.01 -1.73
C TYR A 225 9.92 10.38 -2.83
N VAL A 226 9.92 9.05 -2.91
CA VAL A 226 9.06 8.29 -3.84
C VAL A 226 7.86 7.72 -3.08
N CYS A 227 6.69 8.34 -3.28
CA CYS A 227 5.45 7.89 -2.63
C CYS A 227 5.06 6.47 -3.06
N SER A 228 5.15 6.21 -4.35
CA SER A 228 4.90 4.91 -4.98
C SER A 228 5.60 4.83 -6.32
N LEU A 229 5.97 3.63 -6.74
CA LEU A 229 6.42 3.29 -8.10
C LEU A 229 5.97 1.85 -8.39
N SER A 230 4.94 1.69 -9.19
CA SER A 230 4.31 0.38 -9.45
C SER A 230 3.65 0.36 -10.81
N SER A 231 3.38 -0.83 -11.34
CA SER A 231 2.53 -1.05 -12.51
C SER A 231 1.06 -1.24 -12.16
N ARG A 232 0.71 -1.27 -10.87
CA ARG A 232 -0.63 -1.63 -10.37
C ARG A 232 -1.28 -0.55 -9.52
N THR A 233 -0.53 0.11 -8.64
CA THR A 233 -1.04 1.06 -7.66
C THR A 233 -0.32 2.40 -7.71
N ILE A 234 -1.00 3.45 -7.25
CA ILE A 234 -0.45 4.79 -7.09
C ILE A 234 -0.98 5.41 -5.79
N VAL A 235 -0.15 6.23 -5.14
CA VAL A 235 -0.48 6.89 -3.89
C VAL A 235 -0.52 8.41 -4.08
N TYR A 236 -1.66 9.03 -3.72
CA TYR A 236 -1.82 10.46 -3.58
C TYR A 236 -1.91 10.80 -2.09
N LYS A 237 -1.03 11.63 -1.57
CA LYS A 237 -0.98 11.97 -0.14
C LYS A 237 -0.33 13.32 0.10
N GLY A 238 -0.52 13.86 1.32
CA GLY A 238 0.12 15.09 1.73
C GLY A 238 -0.39 15.59 3.08
N MET A 239 0.11 16.76 3.49
CA MET A 239 -0.29 17.41 4.75
C MET A 239 -1.63 18.14 4.58
N PHE A 240 -2.71 17.38 4.51
CA PHE A 240 -4.07 17.87 4.24
C PHE A 240 -4.97 17.77 5.45
N LEU A 241 -5.97 18.66 5.52
CA LEU A 241 -7.25 18.37 6.13
C LEU A 241 -8.05 17.42 5.22
N VAL A 242 -8.99 16.66 5.77
CA VAL A 242 -9.71 15.60 5.05
C VAL A 242 -10.36 16.06 3.73
N GLY A 243 -10.98 17.21 3.71
CA GLY A 243 -11.61 17.76 2.49
C GLY A 243 -10.61 18.36 1.49
N GLN A 244 -9.36 18.63 1.90
CA GLN A 244 -8.36 19.23 1.01
C GLN A 244 -7.77 18.24 0.01
N LEU A 245 -7.72 16.94 0.30
CA LEU A 245 -7.16 15.93 -0.61
C LEU A 245 -7.81 15.99 -1.99
N ARG A 246 -9.14 15.98 -2.04
CA ARG A 246 -9.93 16.10 -3.27
C ARG A 246 -9.68 17.40 -3.99
N GLN A 247 -9.66 18.50 -3.25
CA GLN A 247 -9.50 19.84 -3.80
C GLN A 247 -8.08 20.13 -4.29
N PHE A 248 -7.08 19.49 -3.69
CA PHE A 248 -5.67 19.72 -4.01
C PHE A 248 -5.23 18.99 -5.27
N PHE A 249 -5.60 17.73 -5.45
CA PHE A 249 -5.20 16.92 -6.59
C PHE A 249 -6.29 16.91 -7.67
N GLY A 250 -6.08 17.67 -8.76
CA GLY A 250 -7.01 17.72 -9.88
C GLY A 250 -7.28 16.39 -10.56
N ASP A 251 -6.33 15.45 -10.46
CA ASP A 251 -6.48 14.09 -11.00
C ASP A 251 -7.64 13.33 -10.37
N LEU A 252 -7.88 13.52 -9.07
CA LEU A 252 -8.89 12.79 -8.29
C LEU A 252 -10.34 13.17 -8.63
N GLU A 253 -10.56 14.36 -9.18
CA GLU A 253 -11.85 14.83 -9.64
C GLU A 253 -12.15 14.48 -11.12
N ASN A 254 -11.15 13.94 -11.83
CA ASN A 254 -11.32 13.63 -13.24
C ASN A 254 -12.20 12.37 -13.41
N PRO A 255 -13.33 12.44 -14.15
CA PRO A 255 -14.25 11.32 -14.31
C PRO A 255 -13.66 10.11 -15.06
N ASP A 256 -12.55 10.31 -15.77
CA ASP A 256 -11.81 9.20 -16.41
C ASP A 256 -10.90 8.46 -15.42
N TYR A 257 -10.67 9.02 -14.22
CA TYR A 257 -9.91 8.33 -13.19
C TYR A 257 -10.79 7.27 -12.50
N GLU A 258 -10.59 6.01 -12.85
CA GLU A 258 -11.39 4.89 -12.37
C GLU A 258 -10.52 3.88 -11.60
N SER A 259 -11.08 3.31 -10.54
CA SER A 259 -10.46 2.27 -9.73
C SER A 259 -11.51 1.27 -9.24
N ALA A 260 -11.11 0.04 -9.00
CA ALA A 260 -11.93 -0.96 -8.32
C ALA A 260 -11.52 -1.12 -6.84
N ILE A 261 -10.36 -0.59 -6.45
CA ILE A 261 -9.84 -0.61 -5.08
C ILE A 261 -9.42 0.80 -4.70
N ALA A 262 -9.80 1.23 -3.49
CA ALA A 262 -9.31 2.46 -2.88
C ALA A 262 -9.10 2.24 -1.38
N LEU A 263 -7.91 2.59 -0.87
CA LEU A 263 -7.59 2.64 0.56
C LEU A 263 -7.34 4.10 0.94
N VAL A 264 -7.92 4.55 2.03
CA VAL A 264 -7.82 5.94 2.50
C VAL A 264 -7.37 6.03 3.95
N HIS A 265 -6.75 7.17 4.26
CA HIS A 265 -6.28 7.49 5.61
C HIS A 265 -6.47 8.97 5.90
N SER A 266 -6.99 9.32 7.08
CA SER A 266 -7.33 10.69 7.45
C SER A 266 -6.52 11.27 8.60
N ARG A 267 -5.52 10.55 9.14
CA ARG A 267 -4.78 10.99 10.31
C ARG A 267 -3.35 10.49 10.33
N PHE A 268 -2.48 11.30 10.91
CA PHE A 268 -1.10 10.98 11.21
C PHE A 268 -0.91 10.43 12.64
N SER A 269 0.22 9.75 12.91
CA SER A 269 0.58 9.29 14.24
C SER A 269 0.81 10.47 15.20
N THR A 270 0.32 10.37 16.44
CA THR A 270 0.49 11.37 17.47
C THR A 270 1.93 11.51 17.99
N ASN A 271 2.81 10.54 17.68
CA ASN A 271 4.16 10.45 18.22
C ASN A 271 5.27 10.94 17.27
N THR A 272 4.92 11.42 16.08
CA THR A 272 5.89 11.93 15.10
C THR A 272 5.41 13.25 14.54
N ASN A 273 6.37 14.11 14.12
CA ASN A 273 6.02 15.36 13.46
C ASN A 273 5.41 15.09 12.09
N PRO A 274 4.26 15.71 11.76
CA PRO A 274 3.66 15.61 10.44
C PRO A 274 4.61 16.07 9.34
N SER A 275 4.62 15.34 8.23
CA SER A 275 5.34 15.74 7.02
C SER A 275 4.65 15.14 5.78
N TRP A 276 4.97 15.68 4.61
CA TRP A 276 4.39 15.23 3.35
C TRP A 276 4.68 13.75 3.08
N GLU A 277 5.92 13.31 3.29
CA GLU A 277 6.34 11.92 3.03
C GLU A 277 5.75 10.92 4.04
N ARG A 278 5.55 11.35 5.30
CA ARG A 278 5.02 10.48 6.35
C ARG A 278 3.51 10.33 6.34
N ALA A 279 2.78 11.15 5.56
CA ALA A 279 1.36 10.96 5.37
C ALA A 279 1.08 9.57 4.79
N HIS A 280 -0.04 8.94 5.22
CA HIS A 280 -0.52 7.69 4.66
C HIS A 280 -1.40 7.92 3.43
N PRO A 281 -1.59 6.90 2.57
CA PRO A 281 -1.08 5.52 2.61
C PRO A 281 0.42 5.40 2.41
N ASN A 282 0.97 4.28 2.89
CA ASN A 282 2.23 3.74 2.39
C ASN A 282 2.00 3.03 1.05
N ARG A 283 2.97 2.25 0.53
CA ARG A 283 2.88 1.64 -0.81
C ARG A 283 1.91 0.46 -0.89
N PHE A 284 1.76 -0.28 0.21
CA PHE A 284 0.92 -1.47 0.31
C PHE A 284 -0.17 -1.35 1.36
N MET A 285 -0.04 -0.41 2.32
CA MET A 285 -0.92 -0.42 3.47
C MET A 285 -1.31 0.97 3.99
N VAL A 286 -2.42 0.99 4.73
CA VAL A 286 -2.81 2.04 5.67
C VAL A 286 -2.89 1.44 7.07
N HIS A 287 -2.49 2.22 8.07
CA HIS A 287 -2.35 1.76 9.44
C HIS A 287 -2.95 2.78 10.40
N ASN A 288 -3.78 2.31 11.31
CA ASN A 288 -4.28 3.10 12.42
C ASN A 288 -3.86 2.47 13.74
N GLY A 289 -2.80 2.99 14.34
CA GLY A 289 -2.27 2.47 15.59
C GLY A 289 -0.79 2.78 15.79
N GLU A 290 -0.14 1.93 16.58
CA GLU A 290 1.28 1.98 16.89
C GLU A 290 1.85 0.57 16.94
N ILE A 291 3.01 0.36 16.32
CA ILE A 291 3.77 -0.90 16.42
C ILE A 291 4.78 -0.73 17.56
N ASN A 292 4.42 -1.17 18.75
CA ASN A 292 5.24 -0.96 19.95
C ASN A 292 6.58 -1.70 19.92
N THR A 293 6.67 -2.78 19.12
CA THR A 293 7.88 -3.59 18.99
C THR A 293 8.81 -3.11 17.88
N ILE A 294 8.51 -1.97 17.25
CA ILE A 294 9.11 -1.49 16.01
C ILE A 294 10.65 -1.47 16.02
N LYS A 295 11.27 -1.00 17.12
CA LYS A 295 12.73 -0.94 17.21
C LYS A 295 13.35 -2.33 17.11
N GLY A 296 12.84 -3.29 17.89
CA GLY A 296 13.33 -4.67 17.83
C GLY A 296 13.05 -5.35 16.49
N ASN A 297 11.92 -5.04 15.86
CA ASN A 297 11.60 -5.57 14.53
C ASN A 297 12.56 -5.04 13.45
N ALA A 298 12.83 -3.73 13.45
CA ALA A 298 13.78 -3.11 12.54
C ALA A 298 15.21 -3.66 12.74
N ASP A 299 15.68 -3.71 13.98
CA ASP A 299 17.02 -4.23 14.31
C ASP A 299 17.18 -5.69 13.83
N ARG A 300 16.15 -6.52 14.00
CA ARG A 300 16.19 -7.92 13.54
C ARG A 300 16.11 -8.04 12.01
N MET A 301 15.37 -7.16 11.34
CA MET A 301 15.36 -7.12 9.89
C MET A 301 16.75 -6.77 9.35
N LEU A 302 17.40 -5.74 9.89
CA LEU A 302 18.78 -5.37 9.53
C LEU A 302 19.79 -6.51 9.81
N ALA A 303 19.67 -7.17 10.96
CA ALA A 303 20.57 -8.29 11.30
C ALA A 303 20.40 -9.50 10.35
N ARG A 304 19.24 -9.71 9.77
CA ARG A 304 19.01 -10.80 8.80
C ARG A 304 19.59 -10.51 7.43
N GLU A 305 19.74 -9.26 7.06
CA GLU A 305 20.15 -8.86 5.70
C GLU A 305 21.46 -9.50 5.26
N GLU A 306 22.42 -9.72 6.17
CA GLU A 306 23.69 -10.39 5.87
C GLU A 306 23.53 -11.84 5.37
N THR A 307 22.43 -12.50 5.74
CA THR A 307 22.18 -13.92 5.42
C THR A 307 21.00 -14.12 4.48
N MET A 308 20.30 -13.04 4.13
CA MET A 308 19.16 -13.13 3.24
C MET A 308 19.58 -13.46 1.81
N THR A 309 18.91 -14.42 1.22
CA THR A 309 19.00 -14.75 -0.20
C THR A 309 17.62 -14.74 -0.84
N SER A 310 17.58 -14.44 -2.12
CA SER A 310 16.32 -14.38 -2.87
C SER A 310 16.50 -15.07 -4.22
N PRO A 311 15.63 -16.03 -4.57
CA PRO A 311 15.63 -16.62 -5.91
C PRO A 311 15.06 -15.68 -6.99
N TYR A 312 14.50 -14.54 -6.60
CA TYR A 312 13.89 -13.57 -7.49
C TYR A 312 14.68 -12.27 -7.65
N LEU A 313 15.54 -11.96 -6.69
CA LEU A 313 16.32 -10.73 -6.65
C LEU A 313 17.85 -11.01 -6.64
N GLU A 314 18.25 -12.29 -6.54
CA GLU A 314 19.65 -12.77 -6.67
C GLU A 314 20.74 -11.70 -6.46
N ASP A 315 21.36 -11.25 -7.53
CA ASP A 315 22.42 -10.23 -7.51
C ASP A 315 21.93 -8.83 -7.15
N GLU A 316 20.61 -8.59 -7.17
CA GLU A 316 20.00 -7.29 -6.85
C GLU A 316 19.89 -7.03 -5.34
N MET A 317 20.12 -8.06 -4.50
CA MET A 317 19.99 -7.93 -3.04
C MET A 317 20.84 -6.80 -2.47
N SER A 318 22.06 -6.62 -2.95
CA SER A 318 22.95 -5.54 -2.52
C SER A 318 22.47 -4.13 -2.87
N LYS A 319 21.61 -4.01 -3.90
CA LYS A 319 21.04 -2.74 -4.36
C LYS A 319 19.81 -2.30 -3.55
N ILE A 320 19.16 -3.25 -2.88
CA ILE A 320 17.90 -2.99 -2.18
C ILE A 320 18.04 -2.93 -0.65
N THR A 321 19.15 -3.39 -0.10
CA THR A 321 19.46 -3.28 1.33
C THR A 321 20.03 -1.90 1.66
N PRO A 322 19.73 -1.36 2.86
CA PRO A 322 18.86 -1.92 3.89
C PRO A 322 17.38 -1.94 3.46
N VAL A 323 16.69 -3.04 3.78
CA VAL A 323 15.25 -3.20 3.45
C VAL A 323 14.40 -2.16 4.16
N VAL A 324 14.66 -1.98 5.45
CA VAL A 324 13.91 -1.08 6.32
C VAL A 324 14.57 0.29 6.40
N ASN A 325 13.80 1.33 6.10
CA ASN A 325 14.22 2.71 6.35
C ASN A 325 13.90 3.09 7.81
N THR A 326 14.92 3.07 8.67
CA THR A 326 14.78 3.37 10.11
C THR A 326 14.45 4.84 10.43
N ASN A 327 14.54 5.74 9.46
CA ASN A 327 14.10 7.14 9.58
C ASN A 327 12.60 7.30 9.29
N GLY A 328 11.93 6.25 8.79
CA GLY A 328 10.50 6.21 8.53
C GLY A 328 9.66 6.10 9.81
N SER A 329 8.33 6.14 9.64
CA SER A 329 7.39 5.79 10.71
C SER A 329 7.39 4.27 10.94
N ASP A 330 6.81 3.83 12.07
CA ASP A 330 6.61 2.41 12.38
C ASP A 330 5.88 1.66 11.25
N SER A 331 4.83 2.25 10.75
CA SER A 331 4.06 1.71 9.62
C SER A 331 4.83 1.72 8.29
N ALA A 332 5.70 2.71 8.06
CA ALA A 332 6.56 2.71 6.87
C ALA A 332 7.60 1.59 6.93
N MET A 333 8.15 1.30 8.10
CA MET A 333 9.08 0.17 8.29
C MET A 333 8.39 -1.18 8.06
N LEU A 334 7.14 -1.34 8.55
CA LEU A 334 6.34 -2.53 8.25
C LEU A 334 6.04 -2.63 6.75
N ASP A 335 5.64 -1.53 6.12
CA ASP A 335 5.36 -1.47 4.67
C ASP A 335 6.58 -1.87 3.83
N ASN A 336 7.79 -1.40 4.21
CA ASN A 336 9.04 -1.82 3.57
C ASN A 336 9.26 -3.35 3.68
N THR A 337 8.98 -3.92 4.85
CA THR A 337 9.09 -5.37 5.08
C THR A 337 8.08 -6.15 4.26
N LEU A 338 6.81 -5.71 4.21
CA LEU A 338 5.77 -6.33 3.39
C LEU A 338 6.11 -6.25 1.90
N GLU A 339 6.55 -5.09 1.43
CA GLU A 339 6.99 -4.89 0.05
C GLU A 339 8.13 -5.84 -0.31
N PHE A 340 9.17 -5.93 0.54
CA PHE A 340 10.27 -6.85 0.34
C PHE A 340 9.81 -8.30 0.21
N PHE A 341 8.92 -8.78 1.09
CA PHE A 341 8.39 -10.14 1.01
C PHE A 341 7.59 -10.38 -0.27
N VAL A 342 6.78 -9.42 -0.68
CA VAL A 342 6.01 -9.52 -1.93
C VAL A 342 6.94 -9.57 -3.14
N MET A 343 7.98 -8.74 -3.17
CA MET A 343 8.99 -8.75 -4.25
C MET A 343 9.79 -10.06 -4.26
N ASN A 344 9.92 -10.73 -3.13
CA ASN A 344 10.48 -12.08 -3.02
C ASN A 344 9.49 -13.21 -3.28
N GLY A 345 8.34 -12.91 -3.87
CA GLY A 345 7.37 -13.90 -4.32
C GLY A 345 6.38 -14.38 -3.26
N MET A 346 6.39 -13.79 -2.07
CA MET A 346 5.40 -14.10 -1.03
C MET A 346 4.08 -13.39 -1.34
N PRO A 347 2.93 -14.08 -1.34
CA PRO A 347 1.63 -13.41 -1.43
C PRO A 347 1.45 -12.39 -0.30
N LEU A 348 0.97 -11.18 -0.61
CA LEU A 348 0.81 -10.11 0.39
C LEU A 348 -0.01 -10.54 1.62
N PRO A 349 -1.13 -11.28 1.51
CA PRO A 349 -1.84 -11.77 2.69
C PRO A 349 -0.99 -12.67 3.58
N LEU A 350 -0.13 -13.51 3.00
CA LEU A 350 0.79 -14.36 3.76
C LEU A 350 1.83 -13.51 4.50
N ALA A 351 2.44 -12.53 3.82
CA ALA A 351 3.37 -11.59 4.42
C ALA A 351 2.76 -10.88 5.64
N VAL A 352 1.51 -10.41 5.51
CA VAL A 352 0.76 -9.79 6.61
C VAL A 352 0.50 -10.77 7.75
N MET A 353 0.09 -12.00 7.45
CA MET A 353 -0.21 -13.01 8.49
C MET A 353 1.02 -13.42 9.30
N ILE A 354 2.19 -13.46 8.71
CA ILE A 354 3.42 -13.84 9.41
C ILE A 354 4.04 -12.69 10.19
N THR A 355 3.86 -11.45 9.73
CA THR A 355 4.33 -10.26 10.45
C THR A 355 3.39 -9.90 11.60
N ILE A 356 2.09 -10.13 11.44
CA ILE A 356 1.06 -9.83 12.45
C ILE A 356 0.29 -11.12 12.79
N PRO A 357 0.95 -12.11 13.41
CA PRO A 357 0.32 -13.39 13.74
C PRO A 357 -0.71 -13.23 14.84
N GLU A 358 -1.76 -14.05 14.79
CA GLU A 358 -2.66 -14.18 15.94
C GLU A 358 -1.93 -14.80 17.14
N PRO A 359 -2.39 -14.56 18.39
CA PRO A 359 -1.87 -15.24 19.56
C PRO A 359 -2.26 -16.72 19.50
N TRP A 360 -1.32 -17.57 19.07
CA TRP A 360 -1.54 -18.99 18.85
C TRP A 360 -1.05 -19.86 20.01
N ILE A 361 -0.05 -19.39 20.77
CA ILE A 361 0.47 -20.09 21.94
C ILE A 361 -0.63 -20.13 23.01
N ASN A 362 -0.91 -21.31 23.55
CA ASN A 362 -1.94 -21.55 24.57
C ASN A 362 -3.39 -21.21 24.16
N ASN A 363 -3.67 -21.03 22.88
CA ASN A 363 -5.02 -20.82 22.37
C ASN A 363 -5.74 -22.18 22.18
N GLY A 364 -6.52 -22.60 23.18
CA GLY A 364 -7.26 -23.87 23.13
C GLY A 364 -8.35 -23.92 22.06
N ALA A 365 -8.87 -22.77 21.61
CA ALA A 365 -9.93 -22.69 20.60
C ALA A 365 -9.40 -22.69 19.15
N MET A 366 -8.10 -22.50 18.95
CA MET A 366 -7.51 -22.47 17.61
C MET A 366 -7.29 -23.89 17.07
N ALA A 367 -7.67 -24.12 15.82
CA ALA A 367 -7.42 -25.38 15.11
C ALA A 367 -5.91 -25.70 15.04
N GLN A 368 -5.56 -26.99 15.14
CA GLN A 368 -4.16 -27.41 15.23
C GLN A 368 -3.37 -27.01 13.97
N GLU A 369 -3.95 -27.13 12.78
CA GLU A 369 -3.29 -26.75 11.53
C GLU A 369 -2.91 -25.26 11.51
N LYS A 370 -3.74 -24.41 12.11
CA LYS A 370 -3.47 -22.98 12.22
C LYS A 370 -2.36 -22.69 13.23
N LYS A 371 -2.29 -23.44 14.32
CA LYS A 371 -1.17 -23.38 15.28
C LYS A 371 0.13 -23.80 14.62
N ASP A 372 0.13 -24.93 13.91
CA ASP A 372 1.29 -25.46 13.20
C ASP A 372 1.82 -24.46 12.16
N PHE A 373 0.91 -23.78 11.45
CA PHE A 373 1.26 -22.69 10.53
C PHE A 373 2.00 -21.56 11.26
N TYR A 374 1.44 -21.01 12.33
CA TYR A 374 2.07 -19.91 13.06
C TYR A 374 3.36 -20.38 13.75
N GLN A 375 3.42 -21.58 14.26
CA GLN A 375 4.63 -22.15 14.84
C GLN A 375 5.76 -22.27 13.81
N TYR A 376 5.44 -22.71 12.60
CA TYR A 376 6.41 -22.79 11.50
C TYR A 376 6.96 -21.40 11.15
N TYR A 377 6.09 -20.43 10.92
CA TYR A 377 6.53 -19.07 10.53
C TYR A 377 7.15 -18.26 11.68
N ALA A 378 6.86 -18.58 12.93
CA ALA A 378 7.52 -17.97 14.08
C ALA A 378 9.02 -18.28 14.16
N THR A 379 9.49 -19.31 13.45
CA THR A 379 10.95 -19.59 13.29
C THR A 379 11.64 -18.61 12.35
N MET A 380 10.89 -17.93 11.49
CA MET A 380 11.40 -17.04 10.44
C MET A 380 11.21 -15.57 10.77
N MET A 381 10.09 -15.23 11.45
CA MET A 381 9.70 -13.85 11.71
C MET A 381 9.11 -13.69 13.11
N GLU A 382 9.61 -12.72 13.85
CA GLU A 382 9.00 -12.27 15.09
C GLU A 382 7.74 -11.43 14.82
N PRO A 383 6.79 -11.42 15.78
CA PRO A 383 5.60 -10.59 15.65
C PRO A 383 5.94 -9.10 15.63
N TRP A 384 5.28 -8.36 14.74
CA TRP A 384 5.17 -6.92 14.79
C TRP A 384 3.92 -6.59 15.59
N ASP A 385 4.07 -6.12 16.81
CA ASP A 385 3.00 -6.07 17.81
C ASP A 385 2.75 -4.64 18.31
N GLY A 386 1.49 -4.34 18.52
CA GLY A 386 0.98 -3.07 19.02
C GLY A 386 -0.50 -2.90 18.63
N PRO A 387 -1.23 -1.97 19.25
CA PRO A 387 -2.63 -1.73 18.92
C PRO A 387 -2.76 -1.18 17.50
N ALA A 388 -3.32 -1.96 16.57
CA ALA A 388 -3.39 -1.59 15.18
C ALA A 388 -4.64 -2.14 14.45
N SER A 389 -5.13 -1.38 13.50
CA SER A 389 -5.99 -1.83 12.42
C SER A 389 -5.31 -1.50 11.10
N ILE A 390 -5.17 -2.48 10.23
CA ILE A 390 -4.40 -2.37 9.00
C ILE A 390 -5.25 -2.81 7.81
N LEU A 391 -5.32 -1.96 6.79
CA LEU A 391 -5.84 -2.33 5.48
C LEU A 391 -4.67 -2.37 4.50
N PHE A 392 -4.67 -3.32 3.59
CA PHE A 392 -3.57 -3.52 2.65
C PHE A 392 -4.05 -3.89 1.25
N SER A 393 -3.27 -3.52 0.24
CA SER A 393 -3.56 -3.84 -1.16
C SER A 393 -2.28 -3.82 -1.99
N ASP A 394 -2.20 -4.71 -2.96
CA ASP A 394 -1.20 -4.70 -4.03
C ASP A 394 -1.78 -4.30 -5.39
N GLY A 395 -3.03 -3.83 -5.40
CA GLY A 395 -3.77 -3.47 -6.62
C GLY A 395 -4.61 -4.61 -7.21
N ASP A 396 -4.36 -5.86 -6.85
CA ASP A 396 -5.15 -7.03 -7.30
C ASP A 396 -6.00 -7.62 -6.18
N ILE A 397 -5.56 -7.41 -4.94
CA ILE A 397 -6.28 -7.81 -3.74
C ILE A 397 -6.41 -6.64 -2.79
N MET A 398 -7.43 -6.67 -1.94
CA MET A 398 -7.60 -5.84 -0.77
C MET A 398 -7.81 -6.73 0.44
N GLY A 399 -7.13 -6.43 1.54
CA GLY A 399 -7.28 -7.15 2.79
C GLY A 399 -7.33 -6.24 4.00
N ALA A 400 -7.88 -6.75 5.08
CA ALA A 400 -7.90 -6.12 6.39
C ALA A 400 -7.40 -7.09 7.46
N VAL A 401 -6.61 -6.60 8.39
CA VAL A 401 -6.12 -7.37 9.53
C VAL A 401 -6.20 -6.53 10.80
N LEU A 402 -6.64 -7.14 11.87
CA LEU A 402 -6.51 -6.58 13.21
C LEU A 402 -5.11 -6.85 13.75
N ASP A 403 -4.71 -6.06 14.75
CA ASP A 403 -3.48 -6.35 15.48
C ASP A 403 -3.51 -7.75 16.14
N ARG A 404 -2.35 -8.19 16.60
CA ARG A 404 -2.17 -9.52 17.18
C ARG A 404 -3.21 -9.87 18.25
N ASN A 405 -3.57 -8.92 19.10
CA ASN A 405 -4.50 -9.13 20.22
C ASN A 405 -5.94 -8.67 19.90
N GLY A 406 -6.16 -8.05 18.74
CA GLY A 406 -7.46 -7.51 18.33
C GLY A 406 -7.91 -6.34 19.19
N LEU A 407 -6.97 -5.46 19.58
CA LEU A 407 -7.22 -4.30 20.44
C LEU A 407 -8.01 -3.22 19.72
N ARG A 408 -7.72 -3.02 18.41
CA ARG A 408 -8.50 -2.11 17.58
C ARG A 408 -9.52 -2.88 16.77
N PRO A 409 -10.82 -2.50 16.80
CA PRO A 409 -11.84 -3.12 15.99
C PRO A 409 -11.71 -2.69 14.52
N SER A 410 -12.26 -3.50 13.62
CA SER A 410 -12.50 -3.16 12.24
C SER A 410 -13.86 -3.70 11.82
N ARG A 411 -14.60 -2.93 11.04
CA ARG A 411 -15.92 -3.30 10.55
C ARG A 411 -15.91 -3.31 9.03
N TYR A 412 -16.62 -4.25 8.42
CA TYR A 412 -16.83 -4.25 6.98
C TYR A 412 -18.29 -4.50 6.63
N TYR A 413 -18.68 -4.01 5.47
CA TYR A 413 -20.01 -4.23 4.89
C TYR A 413 -19.85 -4.72 3.46
N ILE A 414 -20.69 -5.66 3.06
CA ILE A 414 -20.86 -6.07 1.66
C ILE A 414 -22.20 -5.54 1.21
N THR A 415 -22.19 -4.67 0.22
CA THR A 415 -23.41 -4.04 -0.31
C THR A 415 -24.03 -4.90 -1.41
N ASN A 416 -25.32 -4.72 -1.66
CA ASN A 416 -26.06 -5.52 -2.64
C ASN A 416 -25.59 -5.30 -4.09
N ASP A 417 -24.91 -4.18 -4.36
CA ASP A 417 -24.33 -3.85 -5.66
C ASP A 417 -22.92 -4.44 -5.86
N GLY A 418 -22.47 -5.31 -4.95
CA GLY A 418 -21.21 -6.03 -5.07
C GLY A 418 -19.98 -5.23 -4.67
N ARG A 419 -20.14 -4.22 -3.79
CA ARG A 419 -19.01 -3.50 -3.17
C ARG A 419 -18.77 -3.98 -1.75
N SER A 420 -17.55 -3.89 -1.27
CA SER A 420 -17.19 -4.04 0.14
C SER A 420 -16.61 -2.73 0.65
N LEU A 421 -17.06 -2.32 1.83
CA LEU A 421 -16.62 -1.12 2.56
C LEU A 421 -15.98 -1.56 3.88
N SER A 422 -14.87 -0.99 4.24
CA SER A 422 -14.19 -1.22 5.52
C SER A 422 -13.64 0.08 6.09
#